data_aec9a4dbb6d0aeca208b6ad8d8d93c53
#
_entry.id   aec9a4dbb6d0aeca208b6ad8d8d93c53
#
_cell.length_a   1.000
_cell.length_b   1.000
_cell.length_c   1.000
_cell.angle_alpha   90.00
_cell.angle_beta   90.00
_cell.angle_gamma   90.00
#
_symmetry.space_group_name_H-M   'P 1'
#
loop_
_entity.id
_entity.type
_entity.pdbx_description
1 polymer ?
#
loop_
_entity_poly.entity_id
_entity_poly.type
_entity_poly.pdbx_seq_one_letter_code
_entity_poly.pdbx_strand_id
1 'polypeptide(L)'
;MNDYLVKAIACDGQVRAYAVRTTDTVAEAQRRHQTWRTASAALGRSMTAGVMMGAMLKGEEKLTIKIEGDGPLGHILVDSNAKGDVRGYVQNPHVDFEANEHGKLDVKRAVGTSGSLAVVKDIGLRDYFTGQVPLVSGELGEDFTYYFVTSEQVPSSVGVGVLVNPDDTILAAGGFILQLMPGTEDETITKIEESLKTIPPISKLIEAGLTPEEILERLFGKEDINILAKMPVQFECTCSKKRFGDAIISLGKEEITDMIETDGMAEAHCHFCNEKYIYSREELETFLEEAK
;
A
#
# COMPACT_ATOMS: atom_id res chain seq x y z
N MET A 1 1.16 -20.12 -0.24
CA MET A 1 1.26 -19.65 -1.67
C MET A 1 1.94 -18.30 -1.57
N ASN A 2 3.02 -18.05 -2.30
CA ASN A 2 3.75 -16.79 -2.20
C ASN A 2 2.93 -15.63 -2.77
N ASP A 3 3.16 -14.41 -2.27
CA ASP A 3 2.53 -13.20 -2.81
C ASP A 3 3.14 -12.83 -4.16
N TYR A 4 2.28 -12.50 -5.11
CA TYR A 4 2.70 -12.03 -6.43
C TYR A 4 1.58 -11.24 -7.12
N LEU A 5 1.99 -10.46 -8.10
CA LEU A 5 1.14 -9.65 -8.96
C LEU A 5 1.21 -10.15 -10.40
N VAL A 6 0.09 -10.11 -11.11
CA VAL A 6 0.02 -10.30 -12.55
C VAL A 6 -0.36 -8.99 -13.24
N LYS A 7 0.26 -8.77 -14.41
CA LYS A 7 -0.09 -7.72 -15.35
C LYS A 7 -0.72 -8.39 -16.56
N ALA A 8 -1.86 -7.88 -17.00
CA ALA A 8 -2.60 -8.44 -18.10
C ALA A 8 -3.21 -7.37 -19.01
N ILE A 9 -3.57 -7.78 -20.20
CA ILE A 9 -4.44 -7.05 -21.11
C ILE A 9 -5.65 -7.93 -21.37
N ALA A 10 -6.83 -7.33 -21.37
CA ALA A 10 -8.09 -8.01 -21.62
C ALA A 10 -8.90 -7.33 -22.72
N CYS A 11 -9.90 -8.06 -23.25
CA CYS A 11 -10.84 -7.59 -24.25
C CYS A 11 -10.11 -6.97 -25.46
N ASP A 12 -9.27 -7.77 -26.14
CA ASP A 12 -8.51 -7.37 -27.33
C ASP A 12 -7.70 -6.07 -27.18
N GLY A 13 -7.13 -5.85 -25.98
CA GLY A 13 -6.29 -4.68 -25.71
C GLY A 13 -7.04 -3.45 -25.19
N GLN A 14 -8.35 -3.55 -25.01
CA GLN A 14 -9.17 -2.43 -24.54
C GLN A 14 -9.05 -2.18 -23.03
N VAL A 15 -8.57 -3.16 -22.25
CA VAL A 15 -8.44 -3.07 -20.81
C VAL A 15 -7.06 -3.48 -20.35
N ARG A 16 -6.41 -2.65 -19.56
CA ARG A 16 -5.22 -3.03 -18.80
C ARG A 16 -5.66 -3.49 -17.42
N ALA A 17 -5.18 -4.65 -17.00
CA ALA A 17 -5.57 -5.25 -15.73
C ALA A 17 -4.35 -5.63 -14.88
N TYR A 18 -4.48 -5.41 -13.59
CA TYR A 18 -3.54 -5.85 -12.56
C TYR A 18 -4.32 -6.62 -11.51
N ALA A 19 -3.81 -7.75 -11.08
CA ALA A 19 -4.34 -8.46 -9.92
C ALA A 19 -3.20 -8.93 -9.03
N VAL A 20 -3.43 -8.95 -7.72
CA VAL A 20 -2.38 -9.25 -6.74
C VAL A 20 -2.92 -10.02 -5.55
N ARG A 21 -2.13 -10.95 -5.06
CA ARG A 21 -2.23 -11.50 -3.72
C ARG A 21 -1.18 -10.80 -2.86
N THR A 22 -1.57 -10.35 -1.66
CA THR A 22 -0.72 -9.62 -0.72
C THR A 22 -0.85 -10.14 0.71
N THR A 23 -1.29 -11.39 0.90
CA THR A 23 -1.60 -11.94 2.22
C THR A 23 -0.39 -11.94 3.15
N ASP A 24 0.75 -12.46 2.67
CA ASP A 24 1.98 -12.58 3.46
C ASP A 24 2.62 -11.20 3.68
N THR A 25 2.53 -10.33 2.68
CA THR A 25 3.00 -8.93 2.71
C THR A 25 2.27 -8.10 3.76
N VAL A 26 0.93 -8.21 3.80
CA VAL A 26 0.10 -7.49 4.78
C VAL A 26 0.26 -8.13 6.18
N ALA A 27 0.42 -9.45 6.27
CA ALA A 27 0.70 -10.13 7.53
C ALA A 27 2.03 -9.66 8.14
N GLU A 28 3.07 -9.44 7.33
CA GLU A 28 4.34 -8.90 7.82
C GLU A 28 4.19 -7.47 8.34
N ALA A 29 3.42 -6.62 7.66
CA ALA A 29 3.12 -5.27 8.14
C ALA A 29 2.35 -5.32 9.48
N GLN A 30 1.31 -6.15 9.58
CA GLN A 30 0.54 -6.35 10.81
C GLN A 30 1.44 -6.80 11.96
N ARG A 31 2.29 -7.81 11.74
CA ARG A 31 3.23 -8.32 12.73
C ARG A 31 4.19 -7.24 13.25
N ARG A 32 4.72 -6.41 12.36
CA ARG A 32 5.67 -5.35 12.71
C ARG A 32 5.02 -4.21 13.50
N HIS A 33 3.85 -3.81 13.09
CA HIS A 33 3.14 -2.66 13.66
C HIS A 33 2.12 -3.05 14.74
N GLN A 34 1.84 -4.36 14.92
CA GLN A 34 0.85 -4.89 15.84
C GLN A 34 -0.52 -4.21 15.68
N THR A 35 -0.90 -3.99 14.41
CA THR A 35 -2.16 -3.33 14.10
C THR A 35 -3.35 -4.22 14.48
N TRP A 36 -4.40 -3.59 15.07
CA TRP A 36 -5.67 -4.26 15.33
C TRP A 36 -6.47 -4.42 14.04
N ARG A 37 -7.55 -5.21 14.07
CA ARG A 37 -8.26 -5.70 12.87
C ARG A 37 -8.62 -4.62 11.87
N THR A 38 -9.29 -3.54 12.30
CA THR A 38 -9.73 -2.49 11.39
C THR A 38 -8.54 -1.68 10.84
N ALA A 39 -7.53 -1.40 11.67
CA ALA A 39 -6.29 -0.76 11.22
C ALA A 39 -5.52 -1.64 10.23
N SER A 40 -5.46 -2.96 10.47
CA SER A 40 -4.86 -3.93 9.54
C SER A 40 -5.57 -3.96 8.19
N ALA A 41 -6.91 -3.90 8.20
CA ALA A 41 -7.69 -3.86 6.96
C ALA A 41 -7.42 -2.57 6.17
N ALA A 42 -7.37 -1.41 6.83
CA ALA A 42 -7.09 -0.12 6.19
C ALA A 42 -5.66 -0.08 5.62
N LEU A 43 -4.65 -0.45 6.41
CA LEU A 43 -3.26 -0.50 5.98
C LEU A 43 -3.07 -1.48 4.82
N GLY A 44 -3.62 -2.69 4.95
CA GLY A 44 -3.47 -3.73 3.94
C GLY A 44 -4.15 -3.39 2.62
N ARG A 45 -5.33 -2.74 2.63
CA ARG A 45 -5.98 -2.22 1.40
C ARG A 45 -5.08 -1.17 0.73
N SER A 46 -4.52 -0.25 1.52
CA SER A 46 -3.62 0.81 1.02
C SER A 46 -2.32 0.23 0.44
N MET A 47 -1.70 -0.74 1.11
CA MET A 47 -0.50 -1.43 0.62
C MET A 47 -0.78 -2.24 -0.65
N THR A 48 -1.94 -2.90 -0.72
CA THR A 48 -2.38 -3.65 -1.90
C THR A 48 -2.56 -2.73 -3.12
N ALA A 49 -3.22 -1.59 -2.94
CA ALA A 49 -3.31 -0.58 -3.99
C ALA A 49 -1.93 -0.02 -4.35
N GLY A 50 -1.10 0.28 -3.35
CA GLY A 50 0.26 0.81 -3.52
C GLY A 50 1.14 -0.10 -4.35
N VAL A 51 1.15 -1.41 -4.11
CA VAL A 51 1.97 -2.35 -4.89
C VAL A 51 1.50 -2.47 -6.34
N MET A 52 0.19 -2.43 -6.59
CA MET A 52 -0.34 -2.42 -7.96
C MET A 52 0.01 -1.12 -8.68
N MET A 53 -0.06 0.03 -8.02
CA MET A 53 0.37 1.32 -8.57
C MET A 53 1.88 1.35 -8.79
N GLY A 54 2.68 0.81 -7.88
CA GLY A 54 4.13 0.64 -8.04
C GLY A 54 4.46 -0.21 -9.26
N ALA A 55 3.71 -1.27 -9.50
CA ALA A 55 3.87 -2.12 -10.67
C ALA A 55 3.60 -1.41 -12.03
N MET A 56 2.97 -0.24 -12.02
CA MET A 56 2.79 0.60 -13.22
C MET A 56 4.04 1.43 -13.55
N LEU A 57 4.94 1.59 -12.59
CA LEU A 57 6.19 2.31 -12.70
C LEU A 57 7.28 1.47 -13.39
N LYS A 58 8.46 2.07 -13.64
CA LYS A 58 9.56 1.43 -14.37
C LYS A 58 10.89 1.61 -13.64
N GLY A 59 11.79 0.66 -13.82
CA GLY A 59 13.18 0.74 -13.34
C GLY A 59 13.27 0.98 -11.83
N GLU A 60 13.85 2.11 -11.44
CA GLU A 60 14.05 2.51 -10.04
C GLU A 60 12.96 3.49 -9.53
N GLU A 61 11.94 3.73 -10.34
CA GLU A 61 10.83 4.61 -9.98
C GLU A 61 10.08 4.07 -8.76
N LYS A 62 9.57 4.98 -7.95
CA LYS A 62 8.84 4.69 -6.72
C LYS A 62 7.72 5.68 -6.50
N LEU A 63 6.80 5.33 -5.63
CA LEU A 63 5.73 6.21 -5.21
C LEU A 63 5.51 6.14 -3.70
N THR A 64 4.97 7.24 -3.18
CA THR A 64 4.47 7.35 -1.81
C THR A 64 2.99 7.71 -1.86
N ILE A 65 2.17 6.97 -1.15
CA ILE A 65 0.74 7.25 -0.95
C ILE A 65 0.57 7.75 0.48
N LYS A 66 -0.08 8.91 0.63
CA LYS A 66 -0.54 9.42 1.92
C LYS A 66 -2.06 9.52 1.90
N ILE A 67 -2.71 8.86 2.85
CA ILE A 67 -4.14 8.96 3.09
C ILE A 67 -4.31 9.61 4.47
N GLU A 68 -5.07 10.69 4.53
CA GLU A 68 -5.29 11.45 5.74
C GLU A 68 -6.79 11.79 5.82
N GLY A 69 -7.46 11.18 6.77
CA GLY A 69 -8.87 11.38 7.01
C GLY A 69 -9.15 11.93 8.41
N ASP A 70 -10.40 12.21 8.70
CA ASP A 70 -10.86 12.71 10.00
C ASP A 70 -11.20 11.57 11.00
N GLY A 71 -10.91 10.33 10.64
CA GLY A 71 -11.11 9.16 11.50
C GLY A 71 -9.95 8.95 12.51
N PRO A 72 -10.17 8.09 13.52
CA PRO A 72 -9.21 7.86 14.59
C PRO A 72 -7.90 7.18 14.16
N LEU A 73 -7.85 6.61 12.95
CA LEU A 73 -6.63 5.99 12.41
C LEU A 73 -5.52 7.03 12.16
N GLY A 74 -5.90 8.31 11.96
CA GLY A 74 -5.00 9.37 11.56
C GLY A 74 -4.59 9.23 10.10
N HIS A 75 -3.27 9.20 9.83
CA HIS A 75 -2.80 9.01 8.46
C HIS A 75 -2.29 7.58 8.20
N ILE A 76 -2.39 7.16 6.94
CA ILE A 76 -1.75 5.97 6.39
C ILE A 76 -0.67 6.44 5.43
N LEU A 77 0.53 5.90 5.55
CA LEU A 77 1.63 6.15 4.63
C LEU A 77 2.11 4.83 4.02
N VAL A 78 2.21 4.79 2.69
CA VAL A 78 2.66 3.62 1.95
C VAL A 78 3.69 4.03 0.91
N ASP A 79 4.85 3.38 0.93
CA ASP A 79 5.84 3.46 -0.14
C ASP A 79 5.80 2.17 -0.97
N SER A 80 5.90 2.30 -2.29
CA SER A 80 6.05 1.18 -3.21
C SER A 80 6.92 1.54 -4.41
N ASN A 81 7.43 0.52 -5.09
CA ASN A 81 8.32 0.68 -6.23
C ASN A 81 7.93 -0.22 -7.43
N ALA A 82 8.66 -0.08 -8.54
CA ALA A 82 8.45 -0.85 -9.74
C ALA A 82 8.82 -2.34 -9.63
N LYS A 83 9.44 -2.77 -8.51
CA LYS A 83 9.95 -4.13 -8.31
C LYS A 83 9.01 -5.03 -7.50
N GLY A 84 7.90 -4.47 -6.98
CA GLY A 84 6.93 -5.19 -6.15
C GLY A 84 7.20 -5.10 -4.66
N ASP A 85 8.17 -4.27 -4.24
CA ASP A 85 8.39 -4.00 -2.84
C ASP A 85 7.39 -2.95 -2.35
N VAL A 86 6.86 -3.17 -1.16
CA VAL A 86 5.94 -2.26 -0.49
C VAL A 86 6.22 -2.23 1.00
N ARG A 87 6.04 -1.06 1.60
CA ARG A 87 6.04 -0.87 3.05
C ARG A 87 5.03 0.20 3.42
N GLY A 88 4.53 0.16 4.62
CA GLY A 88 3.58 1.16 5.05
C GLY A 88 3.30 1.07 6.54
N TYR A 89 2.69 2.12 7.07
CA TYR A 89 2.24 2.20 8.45
C TYR A 89 1.01 3.08 8.58
N VAL A 90 0.36 2.98 9.71
CA VAL A 90 -0.72 3.86 10.15
C VAL A 90 -0.28 4.62 11.40
N GLN A 91 -0.77 5.84 11.57
CA GLN A 91 -0.43 6.66 12.73
C GLN A 91 -0.89 6.01 14.05
N ASN A 92 -2.13 5.52 14.08
CA ASN A 92 -2.71 4.88 15.25
C ASN A 92 -3.01 3.40 14.93
N PRO A 93 -2.10 2.47 15.25
CA PRO A 93 -2.24 1.06 14.88
C PRO A 93 -3.33 0.31 15.68
N HIS A 94 -3.70 0.80 16.87
CA HIS A 94 -4.62 0.14 17.78
C HIS A 94 -6.06 0.66 17.63
N VAL A 95 -6.52 0.76 16.38
CA VAL A 95 -7.91 1.13 16.05
C VAL A 95 -8.66 -0.11 15.58
N ASP A 96 -9.76 -0.42 16.26
CA ASP A 96 -10.68 -1.50 15.88
C ASP A 96 -12.13 -1.09 16.13
N PHE A 97 -13.00 -1.56 15.23
CA PHE A 97 -14.44 -1.40 15.34
C PHE A 97 -15.12 -2.75 15.11
N GLU A 98 -16.29 -2.93 15.69
CA GLU A 98 -17.15 -4.06 15.35
C GLU A 98 -17.47 -4.04 13.85
N ALA A 99 -17.72 -5.23 13.29
CA ALA A 99 -18.14 -5.33 11.91
C ALA A 99 -19.41 -4.50 11.66
N ASN A 100 -19.46 -3.85 10.50
CA ASN A 100 -20.65 -3.10 10.09
C ASN A 100 -21.84 -4.03 9.80
N GLU A 101 -23.00 -3.47 9.46
CA GLU A 101 -24.25 -4.20 9.15
C GLU A 101 -24.11 -5.24 8.02
N HIS A 102 -23.07 -5.14 7.20
CA HIS A 102 -22.74 -6.09 6.14
C HIS A 102 -21.70 -7.15 6.57
N GLY A 103 -21.34 -7.20 7.85
CA GLY A 103 -20.34 -8.14 8.39
C GLY A 103 -18.91 -7.84 7.95
N LYS A 104 -18.60 -6.60 7.50
CA LYS A 104 -17.26 -6.13 7.11
C LYS A 104 -16.68 -5.24 8.19
N LEU A 105 -15.34 -5.26 8.35
CA LEU A 105 -14.63 -4.31 9.19
C LEU A 105 -14.91 -2.87 8.73
N ASP A 106 -15.23 -1.99 9.67
CA ASP A 106 -15.65 -0.61 9.40
C ASP A 106 -14.45 0.30 9.12
N VAL A 107 -13.80 0.07 7.98
CA VAL A 107 -12.64 0.85 7.54
C VAL A 107 -13.00 2.31 7.30
N LYS A 108 -14.18 2.56 6.76
CA LYS A 108 -14.72 3.91 6.57
C LYS A 108 -14.70 4.73 7.87
N ARG A 109 -15.15 4.13 8.97
CA ARG A 109 -15.14 4.78 10.28
C ARG A 109 -13.73 5.01 10.81
N ALA A 110 -12.81 4.08 10.54
CA ALA A 110 -11.43 4.19 10.99
C ALA A 110 -10.66 5.28 10.25
N VAL A 111 -10.82 5.37 8.93
CA VAL A 111 -10.16 6.36 8.07
C VAL A 111 -10.85 7.73 8.17
N GLY A 112 -12.18 7.73 8.21
CA GLY A 112 -12.99 8.94 8.06
C GLY A 112 -13.34 9.22 6.60
N THR A 113 -14.21 10.20 6.38
CA THR A 113 -14.69 10.58 5.04
C THR A 113 -14.31 12.00 4.63
N SER A 114 -13.74 12.76 5.55
CA SER A 114 -13.25 14.12 5.30
C SER A 114 -11.73 14.12 5.36
N GLY A 115 -11.08 14.43 4.23
CA GLY A 115 -9.63 14.39 4.13
C GLY A 115 -9.15 14.22 2.71
N SER A 116 -7.95 13.68 2.53
CA SER A 116 -7.35 13.54 1.20
C SER A 116 -6.56 12.25 1.01
N LEU A 117 -6.49 11.82 -0.25
CA LEU A 117 -5.57 10.82 -0.77
C LEU A 117 -4.59 11.52 -1.69
N ALA A 118 -3.31 11.46 -1.37
CA ALA A 118 -2.22 12.03 -2.16
C ALA A 118 -1.26 10.93 -2.62
N VAL A 119 -0.80 11.01 -3.86
CA VAL A 119 0.21 10.11 -4.44
C VAL A 119 1.35 10.96 -4.98
N VAL A 120 2.55 10.71 -4.46
CA VAL A 120 3.78 11.35 -4.92
C VAL A 120 4.60 10.32 -5.68
N LYS A 121 4.93 10.59 -6.94
CA LYS A 121 5.73 9.71 -7.80
C LYS A 121 7.12 10.30 -8.02
N ASP A 122 8.13 9.53 -7.67
CA ASP A 122 9.53 9.79 -8.00
C ASP A 122 9.88 8.96 -9.25
N ILE A 123 9.92 9.61 -10.38
CA ILE A 123 10.24 9.01 -11.69
C ILE A 123 11.65 9.38 -12.17
N GLY A 124 12.53 9.75 -11.24
CA GLY A 124 13.92 10.10 -11.53
C GLY A 124 14.12 11.47 -12.17
N LEU A 125 13.10 12.34 -12.16
CA LEU A 125 13.20 13.73 -12.57
C LEU A 125 13.54 14.63 -11.36
N ARG A 126 13.87 15.91 -11.65
CA ARG A 126 14.17 16.90 -10.62
C ARG A 126 13.00 17.12 -9.65
N ASP A 127 11.79 17.17 -10.18
CA ASP A 127 10.58 17.43 -9.43
C ASP A 127 9.71 16.17 -9.39
N TYR A 128 9.06 15.94 -8.26
CA TYR A 128 8.12 14.84 -8.08
C TYR A 128 6.76 15.17 -8.68
N PHE A 129 6.10 14.17 -9.25
CA PHE A 129 4.71 14.28 -9.62
C PHE A 129 3.82 14.04 -8.40
N THR A 130 2.96 14.99 -8.10
CA THR A 130 2.02 14.88 -6.98
C THR A 130 0.60 15.02 -7.50
N GLY A 131 -0.22 13.97 -7.27
CA GLY A 131 -1.67 14.02 -7.44
C GLY A 131 -2.34 13.97 -6.08
N GLN A 132 -3.35 14.77 -5.85
CA GLN A 132 -4.13 14.78 -4.61
C GLN A 132 -5.62 14.94 -4.92
N VAL A 133 -6.45 14.16 -4.25
CA VAL A 133 -7.91 14.21 -4.34
C VAL A 133 -8.53 14.17 -2.94
N PRO A 134 -9.74 14.71 -2.74
CA PRO A 134 -10.48 14.47 -1.50
C PRO A 134 -10.87 13.00 -1.37
N LEU A 135 -11.02 12.52 -0.14
CA LEU A 135 -11.68 11.25 0.14
C LEU A 135 -13.15 11.33 -0.26
N VAL A 136 -13.68 10.27 -0.85
CA VAL A 136 -15.08 10.18 -1.28
C VAL A 136 -15.89 9.18 -0.45
N SER A 137 -15.23 8.15 0.09
CA SER A 137 -15.92 7.12 0.87
C SER A 137 -15.22 6.71 2.16
N GLY A 138 -13.89 6.75 2.19
CA GLY A 138 -13.08 6.18 3.27
C GLY A 138 -12.97 4.65 3.23
N GLU A 139 -13.59 3.99 2.23
CA GLU A 139 -13.49 2.53 2.00
C GLU A 139 -12.22 2.14 1.23
N LEU A 140 -11.46 3.12 0.76
CA LEU A 140 -10.20 3.08 0.05
C LEU A 140 -10.29 2.58 -1.40
N GLY A 141 -11.02 1.51 -1.71
CA GLY A 141 -11.18 1.07 -3.10
C GLY A 141 -11.82 2.14 -3.98
N GLU A 142 -12.89 2.77 -3.50
CA GLU A 142 -13.58 3.88 -4.17
C GLU A 142 -12.71 5.13 -4.22
N ASP A 143 -11.97 5.42 -3.15
CA ASP A 143 -11.07 6.59 -3.07
C ASP A 143 -9.92 6.47 -4.08
N PHE A 144 -9.33 5.27 -4.24
CA PHE A 144 -8.33 5.01 -5.30
C PHE A 144 -8.94 5.04 -6.70
N THR A 145 -10.16 4.54 -6.88
CA THR A 145 -10.89 4.65 -8.15
C THR A 145 -11.08 6.13 -8.52
N TYR A 146 -11.52 6.94 -7.58
CA TYR A 146 -11.69 8.37 -7.75
C TYR A 146 -10.37 9.09 -8.07
N TYR A 147 -9.27 8.69 -7.40
CA TYR A 147 -7.93 9.20 -7.69
C TYR A 147 -7.53 8.96 -9.14
N PHE A 148 -7.69 7.75 -9.65
CA PHE A 148 -7.35 7.44 -11.04
C PHE A 148 -8.17 8.26 -12.04
N VAL A 149 -9.46 8.39 -11.82
CA VAL A 149 -10.35 9.13 -12.73
C VAL A 149 -10.04 10.63 -12.69
N THR A 150 -9.84 11.20 -11.51
CA THR A 150 -9.74 12.65 -11.32
C THR A 150 -8.31 13.16 -11.51
N SER A 151 -7.32 12.49 -10.95
CA SER A 151 -5.92 12.94 -10.95
C SER A 151 -5.13 12.37 -12.12
N GLU A 152 -5.27 11.07 -12.41
CA GLU A 152 -4.56 10.40 -13.51
C GLU A 152 -5.32 10.50 -14.84
N GLN A 153 -6.59 10.89 -14.81
CA GLN A 153 -7.49 10.96 -15.97
C GLN A 153 -7.63 9.62 -16.73
N VAL A 154 -7.56 8.51 -16.00
CA VAL A 154 -7.71 7.16 -16.55
C VAL A 154 -8.95 6.53 -15.92
N PRO A 155 -10.00 6.25 -16.70
CA PRO A 155 -11.16 5.51 -16.21
C PRO A 155 -10.71 4.15 -15.65
N SER A 156 -10.93 3.94 -14.37
CA SER A 156 -10.41 2.77 -13.66
C SER A 156 -11.44 2.22 -12.66
N SER A 157 -11.25 0.96 -12.29
CA SER A 157 -11.93 0.34 -11.15
C SER A 157 -10.89 -0.32 -10.25
N VAL A 158 -10.98 -0.07 -8.95
CA VAL A 158 -10.07 -0.60 -7.94
C VAL A 158 -10.84 -1.44 -6.94
N GLY A 159 -10.50 -2.73 -6.87
CA GLY A 159 -11.01 -3.65 -5.86
C GLY A 159 -9.87 -4.08 -4.93
N VAL A 160 -9.97 -3.76 -3.66
CA VAL A 160 -9.01 -4.17 -2.63
C VAL A 160 -9.74 -4.77 -1.44
N GLY A 161 -9.17 -5.81 -0.84
CA GLY A 161 -9.81 -6.50 0.27
C GLY A 161 -8.80 -7.16 1.20
N VAL A 162 -9.10 -7.11 2.49
CA VAL A 162 -8.34 -7.78 3.55
C VAL A 162 -9.31 -8.46 4.49
N LEU A 163 -9.08 -9.74 4.77
CA LEU A 163 -9.74 -10.49 5.83
C LEU A 163 -8.79 -10.65 6.99
N VAL A 164 -9.27 -10.30 8.17
CA VAL A 164 -8.52 -10.37 9.41
C VAL A 164 -9.25 -11.28 10.38
N ASN A 165 -8.52 -12.21 10.99
CA ASN A 165 -9.05 -13.11 12.02
C ASN A 165 -9.32 -12.34 13.33
N PRO A 166 -10.12 -12.92 14.25
CA PRO A 166 -10.36 -12.33 15.57
C PRO A 166 -9.11 -12.13 16.44
N ASP A 167 -8.02 -12.84 16.12
CA ASP A 167 -6.70 -12.73 16.78
C ASP A 167 -5.75 -11.75 16.08
N ASP A 168 -6.28 -10.85 15.24
CA ASP A 168 -5.58 -9.85 14.45
C ASP A 168 -4.71 -10.41 13.30
N THR A 169 -4.60 -11.72 13.13
CA THR A 169 -3.83 -12.31 12.02
C THR A 169 -4.51 -12.13 10.68
N ILE A 170 -3.72 -11.95 9.62
CA ILE A 170 -4.24 -11.75 8.26
C ILE A 170 -4.57 -13.11 7.64
N LEU A 171 -5.83 -13.30 7.26
CA LEU A 171 -6.31 -14.52 6.62
C LEU A 171 -6.16 -14.47 5.09
N ALA A 172 -6.53 -13.36 4.49
CA ALA A 172 -6.43 -13.15 3.04
C ALA A 172 -6.36 -11.66 2.71
N ALA A 173 -5.49 -11.28 1.78
CA ALA A 173 -5.37 -9.92 1.27
C ALA A 173 -5.01 -9.93 -0.21
N GLY A 174 -5.55 -8.96 -0.95
CA GLY A 174 -5.24 -8.73 -2.34
C GLY A 174 -6.22 -7.79 -3.02
N GLY A 175 -6.09 -7.67 -4.33
CA GLY A 175 -6.88 -6.73 -5.09
C GLY A 175 -6.69 -6.82 -6.59
N PHE A 176 -7.39 -5.95 -7.29
CA PHE A 176 -7.21 -5.69 -8.71
C PHE A 176 -7.31 -4.19 -9.02
N ILE A 177 -6.70 -3.78 -10.12
CA ILE A 177 -6.93 -2.49 -10.80
C ILE A 177 -7.22 -2.79 -12.26
N LEU A 178 -8.35 -2.30 -12.75
CA LEU A 178 -8.74 -2.34 -14.15
C LEU A 178 -8.71 -0.92 -14.70
N GLN A 179 -8.12 -0.74 -15.88
CA GLN A 179 -7.99 0.57 -16.52
C GLN A 179 -8.48 0.48 -17.96
N LEU A 180 -9.43 1.30 -18.35
CA LEU A 180 -9.90 1.39 -19.73
C LEU A 180 -8.85 2.09 -20.58
N MET A 181 -8.56 1.53 -21.74
CA MET A 181 -7.69 2.14 -22.73
C MET A 181 -8.46 3.14 -23.59
N PRO A 182 -7.79 4.16 -24.16
CA PRO A 182 -8.46 5.09 -25.07
C PRO A 182 -9.13 4.37 -26.23
N GLY A 183 -10.39 4.66 -26.47
CA GLY A 183 -11.18 4.03 -27.51
C GLY A 183 -11.86 2.70 -27.13
N THR A 184 -11.92 2.36 -25.84
CA THR A 184 -12.70 1.21 -25.36
C THR A 184 -14.16 1.34 -25.77
N GLU A 185 -14.72 0.26 -26.32
CA GLU A 185 -16.11 0.19 -26.80
C GLU A 185 -17.10 0.14 -25.65
N ASP A 186 -18.27 0.73 -25.81
CA ASP A 186 -19.34 0.77 -24.79
C ASP A 186 -19.82 -0.64 -24.38
N GLU A 187 -19.76 -1.61 -25.29
CA GLU A 187 -20.08 -3.02 -25.01
C GLU A 187 -19.10 -3.63 -24.01
N THR A 188 -17.81 -3.36 -24.19
CA THR A 188 -16.76 -3.78 -23.25
C THR A 188 -16.94 -3.15 -21.87
N ILE A 189 -17.27 -1.85 -21.82
CA ILE A 189 -17.55 -1.13 -20.56
C ILE A 189 -18.73 -1.80 -19.82
N THR A 190 -19.82 -2.03 -20.53
CA THR A 190 -21.02 -2.68 -19.97
C THR A 190 -20.71 -4.07 -19.42
N LYS A 191 -19.95 -4.87 -20.16
CA LYS A 191 -19.52 -6.21 -19.73
C LYS A 191 -18.72 -6.17 -18.42
N ILE A 192 -17.78 -5.21 -18.31
CA ILE A 192 -16.96 -5.03 -17.10
C ILE A 192 -17.83 -4.61 -15.92
N GLU A 193 -18.71 -3.64 -16.10
CA GLU A 193 -19.61 -3.16 -15.04
C GLU A 193 -20.53 -4.28 -14.51
N GLU A 194 -21.07 -5.15 -15.38
CA GLU A 194 -21.86 -6.29 -14.98
C GLU A 194 -21.04 -7.32 -14.20
N SER A 195 -19.82 -7.60 -14.63
CA SER A 195 -18.89 -8.49 -13.93
C SER A 195 -18.54 -7.95 -12.55
N LEU A 196 -18.27 -6.64 -12.43
CA LEU A 196 -17.95 -5.99 -11.17
C LEU A 196 -19.11 -6.00 -10.17
N LYS A 197 -20.36 -5.95 -10.65
CA LYS A 197 -21.56 -6.04 -9.78
C LYS A 197 -21.75 -7.43 -9.18
N THR A 198 -21.27 -8.46 -9.84
CA THR A 198 -21.51 -9.87 -9.48
C THR A 198 -20.32 -10.55 -8.81
N ILE A 199 -19.12 -9.97 -8.92
CA ILE A 199 -17.91 -10.57 -8.33
C ILE A 199 -17.97 -10.54 -6.79
N PRO A 200 -17.69 -11.66 -6.11
CA PRO A 200 -17.55 -11.65 -4.66
C PRO A 200 -16.40 -10.72 -4.19
N PRO A 201 -16.40 -10.29 -2.92
CA PRO A 201 -15.29 -9.54 -2.36
C PRO A 201 -13.95 -10.25 -2.62
N ILE A 202 -12.95 -9.51 -3.09
CA ILE A 202 -11.64 -10.07 -3.51
C ILE A 202 -10.97 -10.88 -2.41
N SER A 203 -11.05 -10.40 -1.16
CA SER A 203 -10.52 -11.14 -0.02
C SER A 203 -11.17 -12.53 0.16
N LYS A 204 -12.44 -12.68 -0.19
CA LYS A 204 -13.12 -13.99 -0.16
C LYS A 204 -12.68 -14.91 -1.29
N LEU A 205 -12.36 -14.36 -2.46
CA LEU A 205 -11.82 -15.16 -3.58
C LEU A 205 -10.42 -15.68 -3.22
N ILE A 206 -9.59 -14.84 -2.62
CA ILE A 206 -8.24 -15.23 -2.17
C ILE A 206 -8.31 -16.23 -1.03
N GLU A 207 -9.22 -16.04 -0.06
CA GLU A 207 -9.48 -17.02 1.02
C GLU A 207 -9.88 -18.38 0.44
N ALA A 208 -10.69 -18.39 -0.61
CA ALA A 208 -11.07 -19.62 -1.32
C ALA A 208 -9.96 -20.24 -2.16
N GLY A 209 -8.75 -19.62 -2.19
CA GLY A 209 -7.56 -20.13 -2.86
C GLY A 209 -7.40 -19.69 -4.32
N LEU A 210 -8.21 -18.75 -4.82
CA LEU A 210 -8.06 -18.24 -6.18
C LEU A 210 -6.74 -17.49 -6.34
N THR A 211 -6.08 -17.73 -7.45
CA THR A 211 -4.88 -17.02 -7.89
C THR A 211 -5.25 -15.64 -8.50
N PRO A 212 -4.30 -14.71 -8.59
CA PRO A 212 -4.52 -13.45 -9.30
C PRO A 212 -5.02 -13.62 -10.74
N GLU A 213 -4.54 -14.64 -11.46
CA GLU A 213 -5.01 -14.98 -12.80
C GLU A 213 -6.47 -15.42 -12.81
N GLU A 214 -6.86 -16.33 -11.91
CA GLU A 214 -8.24 -16.81 -11.81
C GLU A 214 -9.20 -15.71 -11.40
N ILE A 215 -8.76 -14.70 -10.63
CA ILE A 215 -9.55 -13.51 -10.34
C ILE A 215 -9.82 -12.71 -11.62
N LEU A 216 -8.80 -12.51 -12.45
CA LEU A 216 -8.95 -11.81 -13.74
C LEU A 216 -9.77 -12.65 -14.74
N GLU A 217 -9.56 -13.96 -14.79
CA GLU A 217 -10.36 -14.87 -15.62
C GLU A 217 -11.84 -14.83 -15.22
N ARG A 218 -12.12 -14.64 -13.94
CA ARG A 218 -13.50 -14.50 -13.45
C ARG A 218 -14.16 -13.19 -13.86
N LEU A 219 -13.37 -12.12 -14.02
CA LEU A 219 -13.85 -10.80 -14.43
C LEU A 219 -14.10 -10.73 -15.94
N PHE A 220 -13.23 -11.31 -16.74
CA PHE A 220 -13.24 -11.13 -18.19
C PHE A 220 -13.63 -12.39 -18.98
N GLY A 221 -13.48 -13.57 -18.38
CA GLY A 221 -13.48 -14.85 -19.09
C GLY A 221 -12.05 -15.25 -19.51
N LYS A 222 -11.81 -16.54 -19.58
CA LYS A 222 -10.47 -17.09 -19.84
C LYS A 222 -9.95 -16.75 -21.24
N GLU A 223 -10.83 -16.66 -22.22
CA GLU A 223 -10.47 -16.40 -23.62
C GLU A 223 -10.15 -14.91 -23.86
N ASP A 224 -10.67 -14.02 -23.02
CA ASP A 224 -10.58 -12.57 -23.18
C ASP A 224 -9.43 -11.93 -22.39
N ILE A 225 -8.51 -12.75 -21.85
CA ILE A 225 -7.38 -12.26 -21.07
C ILE A 225 -6.04 -12.79 -21.55
N ASN A 226 -5.06 -11.90 -21.64
CA ASN A 226 -3.67 -12.22 -21.92
C ASN A 226 -2.76 -11.75 -20.78
N ILE A 227 -2.15 -12.71 -20.08
CA ILE A 227 -1.19 -12.43 -19.01
C ILE A 227 0.15 -12.03 -19.62
N LEU A 228 0.59 -10.80 -19.33
CA LEU A 228 1.83 -10.23 -19.86
C LEU A 228 3.05 -10.52 -18.99
N ALA A 229 2.86 -10.45 -17.66
CA ALA A 229 3.97 -10.62 -16.72
C ALA A 229 3.46 -11.05 -15.35
N LYS A 230 4.35 -11.72 -14.60
CA LYS A 230 4.20 -11.99 -13.17
C LYS A 230 5.39 -11.39 -12.44
N MET A 231 5.17 -10.85 -11.27
CA MET A 231 6.25 -10.32 -10.41
C MET A 231 6.00 -10.68 -8.95
N PRO A 232 7.05 -11.02 -8.19
CA PRO A 232 6.93 -11.22 -6.75
C PRO A 232 6.51 -9.93 -6.06
N VAL A 233 5.86 -10.07 -4.92
CA VAL A 233 5.44 -8.96 -4.05
C VAL A 233 5.89 -9.27 -2.65
N GLN A 234 6.43 -8.27 -1.96
CA GLN A 234 6.91 -8.44 -0.59
C GLN A 234 6.88 -7.14 0.22
N PHE A 235 6.82 -7.30 1.53
CA PHE A 235 7.12 -6.21 2.45
C PHE A 235 8.64 -6.04 2.50
N GLU A 236 9.14 -4.87 2.09
CA GLU A 236 10.57 -4.58 2.09
C GLU A 236 10.85 -3.18 2.64
N CYS A 237 11.74 -3.11 3.63
CA CYS A 237 12.19 -1.84 4.17
C CYS A 237 13.69 -1.65 3.99
N THR A 238 14.06 -0.58 3.32
CA THR A 238 15.46 -0.23 3.03
C THR A 238 16.15 0.54 4.16
N CYS A 239 15.57 0.55 5.37
CA CYS A 239 16.22 1.15 6.53
C CYS A 239 17.44 0.31 6.96
N SER A 240 18.42 0.97 7.58
CA SER A 240 19.59 0.29 8.14
C SER A 240 20.21 1.13 9.25
N LYS A 241 20.96 0.48 10.15
CA LYS A 241 21.71 1.16 11.21
C LYS A 241 22.60 2.25 10.62
N LYS A 242 23.28 1.96 9.49
CA LYS A 242 24.14 2.94 8.80
C LYS A 242 23.36 4.19 8.37
N ARG A 243 22.21 4.05 7.71
CA ARG A 243 21.40 5.20 7.25
C ARG A 243 20.92 6.08 8.40
N PHE A 244 20.54 5.50 9.52
CA PHE A 244 20.18 6.26 10.70
C PHE A 244 21.40 6.89 11.36
N GLY A 245 22.56 6.22 11.36
CA GLY A 245 23.83 6.79 11.80
C GLY A 245 24.21 8.03 10.97
N ASP A 246 24.14 7.92 9.64
CA ASP A 246 24.37 9.05 8.72
C ASP A 246 23.41 10.23 9.01
N ALA A 247 22.17 9.93 9.40
CA ALA A 247 21.19 10.96 9.80
C ALA A 247 21.58 11.61 11.15
N ILE A 248 22.01 10.83 12.13
CA ILE A 248 22.48 11.36 13.43
C ILE A 248 23.70 12.28 13.21
N ILE A 249 24.67 11.87 12.40
CA ILE A 249 25.83 12.72 12.04
C ILE A 249 25.38 14.07 11.46
N SER A 250 24.30 14.05 10.66
CA SER A 250 23.73 15.26 10.03
C SER A 250 23.07 16.23 11.00
N LEU A 251 22.72 15.80 12.23
CA LEU A 251 22.18 16.68 13.28
C LEU A 251 23.25 17.69 13.79
N GLY A 252 24.53 17.36 13.68
CA GLY A 252 25.64 18.20 14.10
C GLY A 252 26.14 17.90 15.51
N LYS A 253 27.27 18.54 15.86
CA LYS A 253 28.02 18.24 17.08
C LYS A 253 27.26 18.53 18.38
N GLU A 254 26.47 19.58 18.41
CA GLU A 254 25.71 20.00 19.59
C GLU A 254 24.71 18.93 20.02
N GLU A 255 23.89 18.44 19.09
CA GLU A 255 22.88 17.42 19.35
C GLU A 255 23.50 16.07 19.73
N ILE A 256 24.59 15.68 19.06
CA ILE A 256 25.30 14.44 19.37
C ILE A 256 25.93 14.50 20.76
N THR A 257 26.50 15.65 21.13
CA THR A 257 27.08 15.87 22.47
C THR A 257 26.00 15.74 23.54
N ASP A 258 24.83 16.35 23.32
CA ASP A 258 23.69 16.23 24.24
C ASP A 258 23.24 14.78 24.44
N MET A 259 23.14 13.99 23.34
CA MET A 259 22.81 12.56 23.42
C MET A 259 23.85 11.78 24.25
N ILE A 260 25.15 12.11 24.10
CA ILE A 260 26.23 11.46 24.85
C ILE A 260 26.18 11.83 26.34
N GLU A 261 25.96 13.10 26.66
CA GLU A 261 26.00 13.61 28.04
C GLU A 261 24.73 13.26 28.83
N THR A 262 23.56 13.31 28.16
CA THR A 262 22.27 13.07 28.82
C THR A 262 21.96 11.61 28.97
N ASP A 263 22.00 10.83 27.89
CA ASP A 263 21.52 9.45 27.84
C ASP A 263 22.66 8.42 27.72
N GLY A 264 23.84 8.84 27.22
CA GLY A 264 24.98 7.96 26.93
C GLY A 264 24.72 6.97 25.78
N MET A 265 23.59 7.11 25.07
CA MET A 265 23.17 6.28 23.94
C MET A 265 22.16 7.04 23.09
N ALA A 266 21.90 6.55 21.87
CA ALA A 266 20.74 7.01 21.08
C ALA A 266 19.94 5.83 20.56
N GLU A 267 18.63 5.99 20.46
CA GLU A 267 17.74 5.04 19.81
C GLU A 267 17.09 5.70 18.59
N ALA A 268 17.20 5.06 17.42
CA ALA A 268 16.49 5.45 16.21
C ALA A 268 15.45 4.39 15.87
N HIS A 269 14.25 4.82 15.52
CA HIS A 269 13.12 3.96 15.26
C HIS A 269 12.59 4.17 13.83
N CYS A 270 12.53 3.11 13.05
CA CYS A 270 11.99 3.17 11.71
C CYS A 270 10.46 3.11 11.72
N HIS A 271 9.78 4.19 11.35
CA HIS A 271 8.32 4.23 11.29
C HIS A 271 7.72 3.22 10.29
N PHE A 272 8.44 2.87 9.20
CA PHE A 272 7.92 1.96 8.18
C PHE A 272 7.96 0.48 8.56
N CYS A 273 8.91 0.05 9.38
CA CYS A 273 9.06 -1.37 9.71
C CYS A 273 9.17 -1.67 11.20
N ASN A 274 9.10 -0.63 12.02
CA ASN A 274 9.19 -0.71 13.48
C ASN A 274 10.53 -1.24 14.02
N GLU A 275 11.56 -1.31 13.15
CA GLU A 275 12.90 -1.73 13.57
C GLU A 275 13.58 -0.66 14.40
N LYS A 276 14.26 -1.08 15.46
CA LYS A 276 14.98 -0.22 16.39
C LYS A 276 16.49 -0.37 16.21
N TYR A 277 17.19 0.74 16.15
CA TYR A 277 18.64 0.82 16.06
C TYR A 277 19.18 1.56 17.26
N ILE A 278 20.03 0.89 18.04
CA ILE A 278 20.66 1.44 19.22
C ILE A 278 22.10 1.79 18.89
N TYR A 279 22.53 2.99 19.27
CA TYR A 279 23.89 3.47 19.14
C TYR A 279 24.49 3.65 20.53
N SER A 280 25.62 2.99 20.78
CA SER A 280 26.34 3.11 22.03
C SER A 280 27.04 4.47 22.12
N ARG A 281 27.50 4.82 23.32
CA ARG A 281 28.31 6.00 23.55
C ARG A 281 29.53 6.06 22.62
N GLU A 282 30.23 4.94 22.46
CA GLU A 282 31.41 4.82 21.60
C GLU A 282 31.07 5.11 20.11
N GLU A 283 29.91 4.64 19.63
CA GLU A 283 29.45 4.92 18.28
C GLU A 283 29.12 6.42 18.12
N LEU A 284 28.45 7.03 19.13
CA LEU A 284 28.13 8.44 19.12
C LEU A 284 29.39 9.33 19.20
N GLU A 285 30.40 8.94 19.96
CA GLU A 285 31.71 9.62 20.01
C GLU A 285 32.38 9.58 18.62
N THR A 286 32.31 8.47 17.90
CA THR A 286 32.77 8.36 16.52
C THR A 286 31.98 9.29 15.58
N PHE A 287 30.65 9.35 15.72
CA PHE A 287 29.81 10.24 14.93
C PHE A 287 30.09 11.71 15.21
N LEU A 288 30.45 12.06 16.45
CA LEU A 288 30.83 13.42 16.84
C LEU A 288 32.11 13.91 16.12
N GLU A 289 33.06 13.00 15.87
CA GLU A 289 34.27 13.31 15.09
C GLU A 289 33.95 13.56 13.61
N GLU A 290 32.97 12.85 13.03
CA GLU A 290 32.53 12.95 11.64
C GLU A 290 31.57 14.13 11.40
N ALA A 291 30.88 14.60 12.42
CA ALA A 291 29.90 15.69 12.35
C ALA A 291 30.57 17.06 12.09
N LYS A 292 29.89 17.92 11.34
CA LYS A 292 30.33 19.27 10.98
C LYS A 292 29.92 20.31 12.02
#